data_fb013a6b2f593b051657a7f84df1e0d3
#
_entry.id   fb013a6b2f593b051657a7f84df1e0d3
#
_cell.length_a   1.000
_cell.length_b   1.000
_cell.length_c   1.000
_cell.angle_alpha   90.00
_cell.angle_beta   90.00
_cell.angle_gamma   90.00
#
_symmetry.space_group_name_H-M   'P 1'
#
loop_
_entity.id
_entity.type
_entity.pdbx_description
1 polymer ?
#
loop_
_entity_poly.entity_id
_entity_poly.type
_entity_poly.pdbx_seq_one_letter_code
_entity_poly.pdbx_strand_id
1 'polypeptide(L)'
;MFKHGLIVDRTYWNHMLQIGDDYYSETFESLIYQSAVIKNKVVNSDPFEKGPRKSLNYGHTIGHAIESFCLSNEHQESLLHGEAIAAGLYLESYLSHLHTGLDKKDFDEIASWYQQIGLKLAFTSSEIEQMLELMTHDKKNVNGEIRFVLLESIGSFVTDQTVPVEDVIKSFSLL
;
A
#
# COMPACT_ATOMS: atom_id res chain seq x y z
N MET A 1 -2.95 3.22 -9.32
CA MET A 1 -4.09 4.16 -9.32
C MET A 1 -4.73 4.27 -7.94
N PHE A 2 -5.27 3.21 -7.34
CA PHE A 2 -5.93 3.24 -6.01
C PHE A 2 -5.11 3.94 -4.93
N LYS A 3 -3.79 3.67 -4.84
CA LYS A 3 -2.89 4.37 -3.93
C LYS A 3 -3.00 5.90 -4.00
N HIS A 4 -3.13 6.48 -5.19
CA HIS A 4 -3.21 7.93 -5.36
C HIS A 4 -4.46 8.52 -4.69
N GLY A 5 -5.59 7.81 -4.74
CA GLY A 5 -6.78 8.18 -3.99
C GLY A 5 -6.54 8.16 -2.48
N LEU A 6 -5.94 7.08 -1.99
CA LEU A 6 -5.67 6.91 -0.57
C LEU A 6 -4.75 7.99 0.01
N ILE A 7 -3.74 8.44 -0.75
CA ILE A 7 -2.76 9.41 -0.24
C ILE A 7 -3.07 10.87 -0.54
N VAL A 8 -3.94 11.18 -1.52
CA VAL A 8 -4.11 12.57 -1.99
C VAL A 8 -5.55 13.05 -2.00
N ASP A 9 -6.52 12.19 -2.41
CA ASP A 9 -7.84 12.67 -2.77
C ASP A 9 -8.94 11.64 -2.53
N ARG A 10 -9.74 11.86 -1.48
CA ARG A 10 -10.92 11.04 -1.16
C ARG A 10 -11.91 10.97 -2.33
N THR A 11 -12.08 12.06 -3.09
CA THR A 11 -13.01 12.09 -4.21
C THR A 11 -12.54 11.14 -5.33
N TYR A 12 -11.24 11.18 -5.62
CA TYR A 12 -10.64 10.26 -6.59
C TYR A 12 -10.74 8.80 -6.13
N TRP A 13 -10.51 8.52 -4.83
CA TRP A 13 -10.70 7.19 -4.25
C TRP A 13 -12.13 6.69 -4.47
N ASN A 14 -13.14 7.51 -4.16
CA ASN A 14 -14.54 7.15 -4.33
C ASN A 14 -14.89 6.86 -5.80
N HIS A 15 -14.35 7.62 -6.75
CA HIS A 15 -14.54 7.36 -8.17
C HIS A 15 -13.91 6.03 -8.59
N MET A 16 -12.73 5.69 -8.06
CA MET A 16 -12.09 4.41 -8.34
C MET A 16 -12.91 3.22 -7.85
N LEU A 17 -13.57 3.33 -6.70
CA LEU A 17 -14.45 2.27 -6.18
C LEU A 17 -15.71 2.05 -7.04
N GLN A 18 -16.19 3.10 -7.72
CA GLN A 18 -17.43 3.03 -8.51
C GLN A 18 -17.26 2.41 -9.90
N ILE A 19 -16.02 2.30 -10.39
CA ILE A 19 -15.77 1.82 -11.75
C ILE A 19 -16.07 0.32 -11.92
N GLY A 20 -15.92 -0.48 -10.86
CA GLY A 20 -16.07 -1.94 -10.96
C GLY A 20 -15.14 -2.51 -12.04
N ASP A 21 -15.69 -3.35 -12.91
CA ASP A 21 -14.95 -4.03 -13.99
C ASP A 21 -15.00 -3.29 -15.35
N ASP A 22 -15.47 -2.05 -15.39
CA ASP A 22 -15.61 -1.27 -16.63
C ASP A 22 -14.29 -0.56 -17.01
N TYR A 23 -13.26 -1.35 -17.27
CA TYR A 23 -11.90 -0.88 -17.60
C TYR A 23 -11.77 -0.29 -19.01
N TYR A 24 -12.83 -0.32 -19.83
CA TYR A 24 -12.84 0.18 -21.22
C TYR A 24 -13.66 1.47 -21.37
N SER A 25 -14.19 2.02 -20.27
CA SER A 25 -14.99 3.24 -20.32
C SER A 25 -14.13 4.50 -20.43
N GLU A 26 -14.71 5.55 -21.03
CA GLU A 26 -14.11 6.90 -21.01
C GLU A 26 -13.86 7.40 -19.57
N THR A 27 -14.68 6.94 -18.63
CA THR A 27 -14.53 7.24 -17.21
C THR A 27 -13.24 6.64 -16.68
N PHE A 28 -12.91 5.39 -17.04
CA PHE A 28 -11.66 4.75 -16.61
C PHE A 28 -10.42 5.44 -17.22
N GLU A 29 -10.49 5.82 -18.51
CA GLU A 29 -9.43 6.59 -19.17
C GLU A 29 -9.19 7.93 -18.45
N SER A 30 -10.26 8.63 -18.08
CA SER A 30 -10.18 9.87 -17.29
C SER A 30 -9.50 9.66 -15.94
N LEU A 31 -9.78 8.54 -15.25
CA LEU A 31 -9.14 8.21 -13.98
C LEU A 31 -7.65 7.85 -14.13
N ILE A 32 -7.25 7.18 -15.23
CA ILE A 32 -5.84 6.97 -15.56
C ILE A 32 -5.13 8.32 -15.71
N TYR A 33 -5.72 9.24 -16.46
CA TYR A 33 -5.17 10.58 -16.67
C TYR A 33 -5.05 11.34 -15.33
N GLN A 34 -6.10 11.34 -14.50
CA GLN A 34 -6.07 11.97 -13.17
C GLN A 34 -4.98 11.36 -12.27
N SER A 35 -4.83 10.04 -12.31
CA SER A 35 -3.76 9.33 -11.59
C SER A 35 -2.36 9.84 -12.00
N ALA A 36 -2.15 10.01 -13.31
CA ALA A 36 -0.90 10.55 -13.84
C ALA A 36 -0.66 12.00 -13.40
N VAL A 37 -1.71 12.83 -13.40
CA VAL A 37 -1.67 14.22 -12.93
C VAL A 37 -1.32 14.29 -11.43
N ILE A 38 -1.96 13.46 -10.60
CA ILE A 38 -1.65 13.38 -9.17
C ILE A 38 -0.18 13.03 -8.95
N LYS A 39 0.28 11.94 -9.59
CA LYS A 39 1.67 11.51 -9.50
C LYS A 39 2.63 12.63 -9.92
N ASN A 40 2.36 13.28 -11.04
CA ASN A 40 3.21 14.36 -11.56
C ASN A 40 3.28 15.54 -10.58
N LYS A 41 2.16 15.96 -9.99
CA LYS A 41 2.14 17.01 -8.96
C LYS A 41 3.02 16.65 -7.76
N VAL A 42 2.88 15.42 -7.24
CA VAL A 42 3.67 14.95 -6.10
C VAL A 42 5.16 14.92 -6.44
N VAL A 43 5.54 14.38 -7.60
CA VAL A 43 6.95 14.32 -8.03
C VAL A 43 7.55 15.69 -8.23
N ASN A 44 6.81 16.63 -8.85
CA ASN A 44 7.30 17.99 -9.11
C ASN A 44 7.41 18.82 -7.83
N SER A 45 6.56 18.56 -6.82
CA SER A 45 6.65 19.26 -5.54
C SER A 45 7.86 18.83 -4.70
N ASP A 46 8.39 17.62 -4.94
CA ASP A 46 9.52 17.07 -4.20
C ASP A 46 10.41 16.19 -5.09
N PRO A 47 11.23 16.79 -5.99
CA PRO A 47 12.06 16.04 -6.93
C PRO A 47 13.08 15.10 -6.26
N PHE A 48 13.47 15.37 -5.02
CA PHE A 48 14.50 14.62 -4.29
C PHE A 48 13.96 13.65 -3.24
N GLU A 49 12.63 13.47 -3.16
CA GLU A 49 11.96 12.53 -2.24
C GLU A 49 12.34 12.73 -0.76
N LYS A 50 12.39 13.98 -0.33
CA LYS A 50 12.70 14.34 1.07
C LYS A 50 11.47 14.63 1.92
N GLY A 51 10.31 14.75 1.31
CA GLY A 51 9.04 15.10 1.94
C GLY A 51 7.83 14.44 1.28
N PRO A 52 6.89 15.21 0.69
CA PRO A 52 5.59 14.70 0.21
C PRO A 52 5.69 13.54 -0.80
N ARG A 53 6.76 13.47 -1.61
CA ARG A 53 6.93 12.39 -2.58
C ARG A 53 7.08 11.02 -1.92
N LYS A 54 7.54 10.95 -0.67
CA LYS A 54 7.59 9.71 0.10
C LYS A 54 6.21 9.03 0.17
N SER A 55 5.10 9.80 0.08
CA SER A 55 3.74 9.24 0.05
C SER A 55 3.52 8.20 -1.04
N LEU A 56 4.25 8.31 -2.15
CA LEU A 56 4.19 7.33 -3.23
C LEU A 56 4.70 5.94 -2.81
N ASN A 57 5.33 5.83 -1.64
CA ASN A 57 5.78 4.57 -1.06
C ASN A 57 4.71 3.89 -0.18
N TYR A 58 3.54 4.50 0.03
CA TYR A 58 2.43 3.87 0.75
C TYR A 58 2.05 2.54 0.10
N GLY A 59 1.94 1.49 0.89
CA GLY A 59 1.70 0.12 0.44
C GLY A 59 2.94 -0.59 -0.14
N HIS A 60 4.09 0.09 -0.25
CA HIS A 60 5.27 -0.47 -0.92
C HIS A 60 6.22 -1.16 0.06
N THR A 61 6.21 -0.81 1.35
CA THR A 61 7.10 -1.46 2.32
C THR A 61 6.75 -2.93 2.46
N ILE A 62 5.50 -3.25 2.74
CA ILE A 62 5.02 -4.64 2.81
C ILE A 62 4.86 -5.22 1.40
N GLY A 63 4.31 -4.46 0.45
CA GLY A 63 4.06 -4.94 -0.92
C GLY A 63 5.32 -5.42 -1.63
N HIS A 64 6.43 -4.69 -1.57
CA HIS A 64 7.69 -5.12 -2.17
C HIS A 64 8.30 -6.35 -1.46
N ALA A 65 8.11 -6.47 -0.15
CA ALA A 65 8.58 -7.66 0.57
C ALA A 65 7.81 -8.91 0.13
N ILE A 66 6.48 -8.80 -0.03
CA ILE A 66 5.63 -9.88 -0.57
C ILE A 66 6.06 -10.21 -2.01
N GLU A 67 6.18 -9.20 -2.88
CA GLU A 67 6.60 -9.38 -4.28
C GLU A 67 7.96 -10.09 -4.38
N SER A 68 8.95 -9.58 -3.65
CA SER A 68 10.31 -10.13 -3.66
C SER A 68 10.35 -11.55 -3.13
N PHE A 69 9.59 -11.84 -2.07
CA PHE A 69 9.46 -13.19 -1.51
C PHE A 69 8.85 -14.15 -2.53
N CYS A 70 7.72 -13.80 -3.16
CA CYS A 70 7.05 -14.64 -4.15
C CYS A 70 7.91 -14.85 -5.40
N LEU A 71 8.66 -13.85 -5.86
CA LEU A 71 9.57 -13.97 -7.00
C LEU A 71 10.79 -14.87 -6.74
N SER A 72 11.24 -14.92 -5.48
CA SER A 72 12.41 -15.75 -5.09
C SER A 72 12.04 -17.18 -4.69
N ASN A 73 10.74 -17.49 -4.55
CA ASN A 73 10.26 -18.77 -4.07
C ASN A 73 9.53 -19.53 -5.20
N GLU A 74 10.16 -20.54 -5.77
CA GLU A 74 9.61 -21.36 -6.88
C GLU A 74 8.32 -22.10 -6.53
N HIS A 75 7.97 -22.22 -5.25
CA HIS A 75 6.76 -22.89 -4.77
C HIS A 75 5.56 -21.93 -4.60
N GLN A 76 5.78 -20.64 -4.75
CA GLN A 76 4.72 -19.62 -4.70
C GLN A 76 4.31 -19.21 -6.10
N GLU A 77 3.01 -18.93 -6.31
CA GLU A 77 2.54 -18.32 -7.54
C GLU A 77 3.16 -16.92 -7.67
N SER A 78 3.65 -16.59 -8.87
CA SER A 78 4.20 -15.27 -9.13
C SER A 78 3.07 -14.23 -9.06
N LEU A 79 3.19 -13.28 -8.13
CA LEU A 79 2.28 -12.15 -8.03
C LEU A 79 2.66 -11.06 -9.02
N LEU A 80 1.65 -10.44 -9.62
CA LEU A 80 1.86 -9.19 -10.33
C LEU A 80 2.20 -8.08 -9.33
N HIS A 81 3.06 -7.15 -9.74
CA HIS A 81 3.42 -5.99 -8.90
C HIS A 81 2.19 -5.29 -8.29
N GLY A 82 1.14 -5.06 -9.10
CA GLY A 82 -0.09 -4.42 -8.63
C GLY A 82 -0.83 -5.20 -7.55
N GLU A 83 -0.80 -6.53 -7.61
CA GLU A 83 -1.41 -7.42 -6.60
C GLU A 83 -0.65 -7.36 -5.27
N ALA A 84 0.67 -7.45 -5.34
CA ALA A 84 1.52 -7.31 -4.16
C ALA A 84 1.34 -5.94 -3.49
N ILE A 85 1.28 -4.86 -4.29
CA ILE A 85 1.03 -3.51 -3.75
C ILE A 85 -0.39 -3.39 -3.19
N ALA A 86 -1.40 -4.05 -3.76
CA ALA A 86 -2.76 -4.05 -3.19
C ALA A 86 -2.78 -4.69 -1.80
N ALA A 87 -2.10 -5.83 -1.62
CA ALA A 87 -1.92 -6.44 -0.30
C ALA A 87 -1.18 -5.50 0.66
N GLY A 88 -0.09 -4.87 0.22
CA GLY A 88 0.65 -3.88 1.00
C GLY A 88 -0.23 -2.69 1.42
N LEU A 89 -1.04 -2.14 0.52
CA LEU A 89 -1.98 -1.05 0.83
C LEU A 89 -2.97 -1.47 1.93
N TYR A 90 -3.50 -2.68 1.85
CA TYR A 90 -4.44 -3.20 2.85
C TYR A 90 -3.77 -3.37 4.23
N LEU A 91 -2.60 -4.02 4.29
CA LEU A 91 -1.88 -4.25 5.53
C LEU A 91 -1.36 -2.96 6.17
N GLU A 92 -0.83 -2.03 5.37
CA GLU A 92 -0.39 -0.73 5.86
C GLU A 92 -1.58 0.17 6.27
N SER A 93 -2.80 -0.05 5.73
CA SER A 93 -4.03 0.58 6.25
C SER A 93 -4.41 0.06 7.64
N TYR A 94 -4.22 -1.22 7.91
CA TYR A 94 -4.40 -1.77 9.25
C TYR A 94 -3.43 -1.14 10.25
N LEU A 95 -2.15 -1.03 9.89
CA LEU A 95 -1.15 -0.34 10.72
C LEU A 95 -1.51 1.14 10.91
N SER A 96 -2.04 1.79 9.88
CA SER A 96 -2.52 3.17 9.94
C SER A 96 -3.67 3.32 10.95
N HIS A 97 -4.62 2.36 10.95
CA HIS A 97 -5.71 2.35 11.92
C HIS A 97 -5.20 2.19 13.35
N LEU A 98 -4.19 1.36 13.58
CA LEU A 98 -3.64 1.13 14.91
C LEU A 98 -2.78 2.30 15.44
N HIS A 99 -2.03 2.97 14.56
CA HIS A 99 -0.92 3.84 15.01
C HIS A 99 -1.05 5.31 14.61
N THR A 100 -1.82 5.65 13.56
CA THR A 100 -1.88 7.03 13.04
C THR A 100 -3.28 7.63 12.99
N GLY A 101 -4.29 6.88 13.47
CA GLY A 101 -5.64 7.40 13.66
C GLY A 101 -6.55 7.25 12.45
N LEU A 102 -6.19 6.44 11.45
CA LEU A 102 -7.12 6.12 10.37
C LEU A 102 -8.42 5.58 10.94
N ASP A 103 -9.54 6.25 10.63
CA ASP A 103 -10.86 5.87 11.14
C ASP A 103 -11.19 4.42 10.75
N LYS A 104 -11.86 3.71 11.68
CA LYS A 104 -12.30 2.33 11.41
C LYS A 104 -13.17 2.22 10.16
N LYS A 105 -14.02 3.20 9.91
CA LYS A 105 -14.86 3.24 8.71
C LYS A 105 -14.02 3.28 7.43
N ASP A 106 -12.97 4.10 7.41
CA ASP A 106 -12.06 4.22 6.27
C ASP A 106 -11.25 2.93 6.08
N PHE A 107 -10.80 2.33 7.19
CA PHE A 107 -10.16 1.01 7.13
C PHE A 107 -11.11 -0.07 6.60
N ASP A 108 -12.35 -0.14 7.09
CA ASP A 108 -13.35 -1.12 6.63
C ASP A 108 -13.67 -0.95 5.12
N GLU A 109 -13.66 0.28 4.62
CA GLU A 109 -13.86 0.58 3.20
C GLU A 109 -12.68 0.05 2.36
N ILE A 110 -11.44 0.27 2.82
CA ILE A 110 -10.23 -0.26 2.17
C ILE A 110 -10.20 -1.80 2.23
N ALA A 111 -10.58 -2.38 3.35
CA ALA A 111 -10.69 -3.83 3.51
C ALA A 111 -11.71 -4.43 2.53
N SER A 112 -12.87 -3.79 2.40
CA SER A 112 -13.92 -4.20 1.44
C SER A 112 -13.42 -4.13 0.00
N TRP A 113 -12.70 -3.08 -0.35
CA TRP A 113 -12.06 -2.96 -1.67
C TRP A 113 -11.05 -4.10 -1.91
N TYR A 114 -10.19 -4.40 -0.93
CA TYR A 114 -9.22 -5.48 -1.06
C TYR A 114 -9.91 -6.84 -1.24
N GLN A 115 -10.98 -7.11 -0.48
CA GLN A 115 -11.76 -8.34 -0.63
C GLN A 115 -12.40 -8.47 -2.03
N GLN A 116 -12.84 -7.36 -2.64
CA GLN A 116 -13.40 -7.36 -4.00
C GLN A 116 -12.37 -7.73 -5.07
N ILE A 117 -11.08 -7.46 -4.85
CA ILE A 117 -10.02 -7.90 -5.77
C ILE A 117 -9.95 -9.44 -5.82
N GLY A 118 -10.38 -10.13 -4.77
CA GLY A 118 -10.41 -11.59 -4.70
C GLY A 118 -9.03 -12.24 -4.58
N LEU A 119 -7.99 -11.46 -4.29
CA LEU A 119 -6.63 -11.96 -4.07
C LEU A 119 -6.59 -12.72 -2.74
N LYS A 120 -6.19 -13.99 -2.81
CA LYS A 120 -6.04 -14.86 -1.64
C LYS A 120 -4.57 -15.15 -1.42
N LEU A 121 -4.02 -14.61 -0.36
CA LEU A 121 -2.66 -14.86 0.07
C LEU A 121 -2.67 -15.50 1.45
N ALA A 122 -1.75 -16.41 1.69
CA ALA A 122 -1.54 -17.00 3.00
C ALA A 122 -0.04 -17.30 3.16
N PHE A 123 0.51 -16.91 4.29
CA PHE A 123 1.92 -17.09 4.58
C PHE A 123 2.12 -17.74 5.94
N THR A 124 3.07 -18.65 6.01
CA THR A 124 3.52 -19.25 7.27
C THR A 124 4.33 -18.24 8.09
N SER A 125 4.49 -18.49 9.39
CA SER A 125 5.32 -17.63 10.26
C SER A 125 6.76 -17.49 9.74
N SER A 126 7.35 -18.57 9.22
CA SER A 126 8.70 -18.54 8.65
C SER A 126 8.81 -17.71 7.38
N GLU A 127 7.76 -17.69 6.56
CA GLU A 127 7.72 -16.85 5.36
C GLU A 127 7.57 -15.38 5.72
N ILE A 128 6.77 -15.07 6.74
CA ILE A 128 6.63 -13.70 7.27
C ILE A 128 7.96 -13.20 7.83
N GLU A 129 8.72 -14.04 8.56
CA GLU A 129 10.06 -13.70 9.06
C GLU A 129 11.01 -13.35 7.90
N GLN A 130 11.01 -14.12 6.81
CA GLN A 130 11.81 -13.81 5.61
C GLN A 130 11.39 -12.47 4.97
N MET A 131 10.09 -12.19 4.91
CA MET A 131 9.60 -10.89 4.41
C MET A 131 10.00 -9.72 5.32
N LEU A 132 10.03 -9.90 6.63
CA LEU A 132 10.56 -8.90 7.58
C LEU A 132 12.04 -8.61 7.34
N GLU A 133 12.84 -9.64 7.08
CA GLU A 133 14.25 -9.45 6.70
C GLU A 133 14.38 -8.63 5.40
N LEU A 134 13.57 -8.95 4.38
CA LEU A 134 13.54 -8.17 3.14
C LEU A 134 13.16 -6.71 3.39
N MET A 135 12.18 -6.45 4.27
CA MET A 135 11.82 -5.08 4.65
C MET A 135 12.98 -4.34 5.31
N THR A 136 13.76 -4.99 6.20
CA THR A 136 14.88 -4.35 6.89
C THR A 136 16.02 -3.98 5.94
N HIS A 137 16.20 -4.74 4.87
CA HIS A 137 17.22 -4.50 3.85
C HIS A 137 16.83 -3.46 2.77
N ASP A 138 15.61 -2.96 2.77
CA ASP A 138 15.20 -1.90 1.84
C ASP A 138 16.06 -0.64 2.08
N LYS A 139 16.57 -0.07 0.99
CA LYS A 139 17.44 1.11 0.97
C LYS A 139 16.85 2.36 1.66
N LYS A 140 15.56 2.35 1.93
CA LYS A 140 14.82 3.44 2.60
C LYS A 140 14.97 3.40 4.13
N ASN A 141 15.46 2.29 4.67
CA ASN A 141 15.58 2.11 6.11
C ASN A 141 16.88 2.73 6.64
N VAL A 142 16.78 3.45 7.73
CA VAL A 142 17.90 4.06 8.42
C VAL A 142 18.14 3.28 9.71
N ASN A 143 19.37 2.81 9.90
CA ASN A 143 19.75 2.05 11.12
C ASN A 143 19.00 0.73 11.35
N GLY A 144 18.50 0.07 10.28
CA GLY A 144 17.76 -1.21 10.41
C GLY A 144 16.32 -1.07 10.89
N GLU A 145 15.79 0.14 11.04
CA GLU A 145 14.38 0.37 11.36
C GLU A 145 13.52 0.37 10.10
N ILE A 146 12.47 -0.45 10.09
CA ILE A 146 11.49 -0.45 8.99
C ILE A 146 10.66 0.83 9.09
N ARG A 147 10.63 1.61 8.00
CA ARG A 147 9.91 2.86 7.93
C ARG A 147 8.73 2.76 6.97
N PHE A 148 7.59 3.22 7.43
CA PHE A 148 6.32 3.19 6.71
C PHE A 148 5.87 4.60 6.36
N VAL A 149 5.07 4.67 5.30
CA VAL A 149 4.11 5.74 5.10
C VAL A 149 2.77 5.22 5.59
N LEU A 150 2.11 5.94 6.47
CA LEU A 150 0.82 5.55 7.04
C LEU A 150 -0.21 6.65 6.84
N LEU A 151 -1.50 6.28 6.79
CA LEU A 151 -2.59 7.23 6.64
C LEU A 151 -3.07 7.74 8.00
N GLU A 152 -3.38 9.03 8.09
CA GLU A 152 -4.21 9.60 9.17
C GLU A 152 -5.70 9.55 8.79
N SER A 153 -5.99 9.73 7.50
CA SER A 153 -7.30 9.56 6.86
C SER A 153 -7.09 9.34 5.37
N ILE A 154 -8.11 8.95 4.63
CA ILE A 154 -8.01 8.93 3.16
C ILE A 154 -7.78 10.34 2.65
N GLY A 155 -6.65 10.55 1.98
CA GLY A 155 -6.17 11.85 1.50
C GLY A 155 -5.16 12.54 2.42
N SER A 156 -4.86 11.98 3.60
CA SER A 156 -3.85 12.50 4.53
C SER A 156 -2.93 11.39 5.02
N PHE A 157 -1.64 11.68 5.12
CA PHE A 157 -0.61 10.70 5.46
C PHE A 157 0.53 11.30 6.29
N VAL A 158 1.22 10.43 6.99
CA VAL A 158 2.50 10.71 7.66
C VAL A 158 3.59 9.79 7.10
N THR A 159 4.81 10.30 7.06
CA THR A 159 5.97 9.56 6.53
C THR A 159 6.92 9.15 7.65
N ASP A 160 7.84 8.23 7.34
CA ASP A 160 8.92 7.80 8.23
C ASP A 160 8.41 7.24 9.58
N GLN A 161 7.23 6.63 9.58
CA GLN A 161 6.65 6.02 10.78
C GLN A 161 7.31 4.68 11.08
N THR A 162 7.58 4.42 12.35
CA THR A 162 7.98 3.11 12.85
C THR A 162 6.84 2.50 13.64
N VAL A 163 6.63 1.19 13.49
CA VAL A 163 5.59 0.44 14.22
C VAL A 163 6.22 -0.80 14.86
N PRO A 164 5.66 -1.34 15.93
CA PRO A 164 6.11 -2.60 16.52
C PRO A 164 6.09 -3.73 15.48
N VAL A 165 7.15 -4.54 15.44
CA VAL A 165 7.26 -5.67 14.50
C VAL A 165 6.13 -6.66 14.71
N GLU A 166 5.67 -6.84 15.94
CA GLU A 166 4.54 -7.69 16.30
C GLU A 166 3.25 -7.27 15.59
N ASP A 167 3.01 -5.97 15.41
CA ASP A 167 1.83 -5.47 14.69
C ASP A 167 1.97 -5.67 13.18
N VAL A 168 3.19 -5.58 12.65
CA VAL A 168 3.47 -5.94 11.24
C VAL A 168 3.18 -7.42 11.03
N ILE A 169 3.69 -8.32 11.88
CA ILE A 169 3.41 -9.77 11.81
C ILE A 169 1.89 -10.02 11.89
N LYS A 170 1.23 -9.38 12.86
CA LYS A 170 -0.21 -9.52 13.06
C LYS A 170 -1.01 -9.10 11.83
N SER A 171 -0.57 -8.06 11.10
CA SER A 171 -1.27 -7.61 9.90
C SER A 171 -1.42 -8.73 8.85
N PHE A 172 -0.43 -9.60 8.70
CA PHE A 172 -0.48 -10.73 7.76
C PHE A 172 -1.60 -11.73 8.03
N SER A 173 -2.15 -11.77 9.25
CA SER A 173 -3.32 -12.62 9.55
C SER A 173 -4.63 -12.13 8.92
N LEU A 174 -4.60 -10.96 8.27
CA LEU A 174 -5.75 -10.38 7.56
C LEU A 174 -5.84 -10.85 6.09
N LEU A 175 -4.76 -11.42 5.54
CA LEU A 175 -4.72 -11.98 4.18
C LEU A 175 -5.36 -13.36 4.16
#